data_49784aebb21d79bb34b9d792394dad3a
#
_entry.id   49784aebb21d79bb34b9d792394dad3a
#
_cell.length_a   1.000
_cell.length_b   1.000
_cell.length_c   1.000
_cell.angle_alpha   90.00
_cell.angle_beta   90.00
_cell.angle_gamma   90.00
#
_symmetry.space_group_name_H-M   'P 1'
#
loop_
_entity.id
_entity.type
_entity.pdbx_description
1 polymer ?
#
loop_
_entity_poly.entity_id
_entity_poly.type
_entity_poly.pdbx_seq_one_letter_code
_entity_poly.pdbx_strand_id
1 'polypeptide(L)'
;YYNDYSLENEPKRTGALELIKKLKGKGVPVTGIGSQGHNNLEWPSIEQEDATLTAFGKLGVKVMITELDIDVLPSASQHRGADISLNVELQAKLNPYVNGLPDTVQQALAKRYADLFSVYQKHRDVVTRVTFWGVTDGDSWRNNWPVRGRTAYPLLFDRNGKPKPAFDAVMRVAQR
;
A
#
# COMPACT_ATOMS: atom_id res chain seq x y z
N TYR A 1 -18.94 -2.83 -4.69
CA TYR A 1 -17.72 -2.09 -4.30
C TYR A 1 -17.11 -1.43 -5.54
N TYR A 2 -16.65 -0.20 -5.39
CA TYR A 2 -15.74 0.45 -6.34
C TYR A 2 -14.31 0.23 -5.83
N ASN A 3 -13.37 -0.20 -6.69
CA ASN A 3 -11.97 -0.46 -6.29
C ASN A 3 -11.00 0.36 -7.14
N ASP A 4 -10.07 1.07 -6.49
CA ASP A 4 -9.10 1.90 -7.19
C ASP A 4 -7.81 2.10 -6.36
N TYR A 5 -6.73 2.58 -7.00
CA TYR A 5 -5.45 2.91 -6.38
C TYR A 5 -5.34 4.40 -6.08
N SER A 6 -4.42 4.76 -5.18
CA SER A 6 -4.08 6.17 -4.87
C SER A 6 -5.27 7.05 -4.47
N LEU A 7 -6.26 6.47 -3.77
CA LEU A 7 -7.42 7.21 -3.26
C LEU A 7 -7.04 8.17 -2.13
N GLU A 8 -5.85 8.03 -1.57
CA GLU A 8 -5.24 8.91 -0.58
C GLU A 8 -4.85 10.27 -1.20
N ASN A 9 -4.69 10.32 -2.52
CA ASN A 9 -4.49 11.57 -3.26
C ASN A 9 -5.80 12.36 -3.30
N GLU A 10 -5.77 13.58 -2.77
CA GLU A 10 -6.96 14.41 -2.55
C GLU A 10 -7.81 14.61 -3.81
N PRO A 11 -7.29 14.99 -4.99
CA PRO A 11 -8.11 15.13 -6.19
C PRO A 11 -8.81 13.82 -6.60
N LYS A 12 -8.12 12.69 -6.48
CA LYS A 12 -8.69 11.38 -6.83
C LYS A 12 -9.74 10.93 -5.81
N ARG A 13 -9.48 11.15 -4.52
CA ARG A 13 -10.45 10.90 -3.44
C ARG A 13 -11.72 11.70 -3.66
N THR A 14 -11.62 12.99 -3.96
CA THR A 14 -12.77 13.86 -4.25
C THR A 14 -13.59 13.31 -5.41
N GLY A 15 -12.97 12.93 -6.52
CA GLY A 15 -13.67 12.33 -7.66
C GLY A 15 -14.37 11.01 -7.29
N ALA A 16 -13.74 10.17 -6.49
CA ALA A 16 -14.36 8.92 -6.01
C ALA A 16 -15.57 9.19 -5.10
N LEU A 17 -15.47 10.16 -4.20
CA LEU A 17 -16.59 10.58 -3.33
C LEU A 17 -17.78 11.09 -4.16
N GLU A 18 -17.54 11.92 -5.17
CA GLU A 18 -18.58 12.44 -6.08
C GLU A 18 -19.22 11.31 -6.88
N LEU A 19 -18.42 10.38 -7.41
CA LEU A 19 -18.93 9.21 -8.11
C LEU A 19 -19.87 8.39 -7.22
N ILE A 20 -19.46 8.09 -6.00
CA ILE A 20 -20.28 7.29 -5.06
C ILE A 20 -21.56 8.05 -4.70
N LYS A 21 -21.49 9.35 -4.41
CA LYS A 21 -22.68 10.18 -4.16
C LYS A 21 -23.66 10.14 -5.32
N LYS A 22 -23.16 10.30 -6.55
CA LYS A 22 -23.98 10.26 -7.79
C LYS A 22 -24.65 8.90 -7.98
N LEU A 23 -23.92 7.81 -7.74
CA LEU A 23 -24.46 6.45 -7.85
C LEU A 23 -25.55 6.19 -6.79
N LYS A 24 -25.29 6.54 -5.53
CA LYS A 24 -26.27 6.42 -4.44
C LYS A 24 -27.50 7.26 -4.71
N GLY A 25 -27.36 8.50 -5.21
CA GLY A 25 -28.48 9.37 -5.59
C GLY A 25 -29.33 8.80 -6.74
N LYS A 26 -28.79 7.89 -7.54
CA LYS A 26 -29.52 7.15 -8.59
C LYS A 26 -30.10 5.80 -8.09
N GLY A 27 -30.03 5.52 -6.80
CA GLY A 27 -30.53 4.26 -6.23
C GLY A 27 -29.58 3.06 -6.44
N VAL A 28 -28.36 3.28 -6.93
CA VAL A 28 -27.39 2.17 -7.07
C VAL A 28 -26.84 1.78 -5.68
N PRO A 29 -26.92 0.50 -5.27
CA PRO A 29 -26.53 0.06 -3.93
C PRO A 29 -25.00 -0.03 -3.78
N VAL A 30 -24.31 1.11 -3.76
CA VAL A 30 -22.86 1.16 -3.46
C VAL A 30 -22.68 1.13 -1.94
N THR A 31 -22.19 0.01 -1.41
CA THR A 31 -22.02 -0.22 0.03
C THR A 31 -20.57 -0.07 0.50
N GLY A 32 -19.61 -0.06 -0.42
CA GLY A 32 -18.21 0.03 -0.07
C GLY A 32 -17.29 0.45 -1.20
N ILE A 33 -16.07 0.75 -0.80
CA ILE A 33 -14.95 1.09 -1.67
C ILE A 33 -13.75 0.20 -1.32
N GLY A 34 -12.96 -0.16 -2.34
CA GLY A 34 -11.66 -0.78 -2.19
C GLY A 34 -10.56 0.26 -2.46
N SER A 35 -9.65 0.47 -1.51
CA SER A 35 -8.39 1.13 -1.74
C SER A 35 -7.31 0.07 -1.92
N GLN A 36 -6.60 0.09 -3.06
CA GLN A 36 -5.62 -0.97 -3.33
C GLN A 36 -4.51 -0.99 -2.29
N GLY A 37 -3.97 0.16 -1.87
CA GLY A 37 -2.96 0.21 -0.82
C GLY A 37 -1.56 -0.15 -1.30
N HIS A 38 -1.23 0.15 -2.57
CA HIS A 38 0.13 0.05 -3.11
C HIS A 38 0.98 1.24 -2.64
N ASN A 39 1.49 1.12 -1.44
CA ASN A 39 2.16 2.18 -0.70
C ASN A 39 3.70 2.13 -0.84
N ASN A 40 4.37 3.11 -0.27
CA ASN A 40 5.79 3.08 0.02
C ASN A 40 6.07 3.59 1.44
N LEU A 41 7.34 3.75 1.82
CA LEU A 41 7.71 4.15 3.19
C LEU A 41 7.18 5.55 3.56
N GLU A 42 7.02 6.44 2.58
CA GLU A 42 6.68 7.86 2.80
C GLU A 42 5.24 8.18 2.37
N TRP A 43 4.74 7.49 1.35
CA TRP A 43 3.43 7.78 0.76
C TRP A 43 2.46 6.59 0.89
N PRO A 44 1.16 6.85 1.15
CA PRO A 44 0.57 8.13 1.56
C PRO A 44 1.06 8.56 2.95
N SER A 45 0.96 9.84 3.33
CA SER A 45 1.19 10.19 4.74
C SER A 45 0.11 9.56 5.62
N ILE A 46 0.38 9.42 6.92
CA ILE A 46 -0.60 8.88 7.87
C ILE A 46 -1.85 9.77 7.93
N GLU A 47 -1.67 11.09 7.82
CA GLU A 47 -2.76 12.07 7.78
C GLU A 47 -3.59 11.93 6.50
N GLN A 48 -2.97 11.63 5.34
CA GLN A 48 -3.69 11.38 4.10
C GLN A 48 -4.55 10.11 4.18
N GLU A 49 -4.01 9.04 4.74
CA GLU A 49 -4.75 7.80 4.98
C GLU A 49 -5.93 8.04 5.92
N ASP A 50 -5.69 8.68 7.07
CA ASP A 50 -6.72 9.04 8.06
C ASP A 50 -7.83 9.90 7.47
N ALA A 51 -7.47 10.92 6.69
CA ALA A 51 -8.43 11.79 6.01
C ALA A 51 -9.25 11.02 4.97
N THR A 52 -8.65 10.06 4.28
CA THR A 52 -9.32 9.23 3.28
C THR A 52 -10.38 8.33 3.92
N LEU A 53 -10.01 7.61 4.97
CA LEU A 53 -10.94 6.74 5.70
C LEU A 53 -12.05 7.55 6.37
N THR A 54 -11.72 8.71 6.93
CA THR A 54 -12.71 9.65 7.48
C THR A 54 -13.73 10.10 6.41
N ALA A 55 -13.25 10.45 5.22
CA ALA A 55 -14.12 10.95 4.15
C ALA A 55 -15.09 9.88 3.65
N PHE A 56 -14.62 8.64 3.44
CA PHE A 56 -15.47 7.53 3.03
C PHE A 56 -16.43 7.09 4.16
N GLY A 57 -15.97 7.08 5.42
CA GLY A 57 -16.82 6.82 6.57
C GLY A 57 -17.99 7.80 6.69
N LYS A 58 -17.74 9.11 6.50
CA LYS A 58 -18.78 10.15 6.47
C LYS A 58 -19.78 9.95 5.33
N LEU A 59 -19.39 9.32 4.23
CA LEU A 59 -20.30 9.02 3.11
C LEU A 59 -21.15 7.75 3.39
N GLY A 60 -20.91 7.08 4.52
CA GLY A 60 -21.65 5.87 4.90
C GLY A 60 -21.31 4.66 4.03
N VAL A 61 -20.06 4.54 3.59
CA VAL A 61 -19.56 3.35 2.88
C VAL A 61 -18.46 2.69 3.69
N LYS A 62 -18.37 1.36 3.57
CA LYS A 62 -17.26 0.59 4.16
C LYS A 62 -16.04 0.66 3.26
N VAL A 63 -14.85 0.48 3.84
CA VAL A 63 -13.59 0.44 3.12
C VAL A 63 -12.94 -0.94 3.28
N MET A 64 -12.39 -1.47 2.20
CA MET A 64 -11.47 -2.60 2.20
C MET A 64 -10.13 -2.12 1.65
N ILE A 65 -9.04 -2.43 2.33
CA ILE A 65 -7.71 -2.35 1.74
C ILE A 65 -7.51 -3.66 0.98
N THR A 66 -7.40 -3.58 -0.34
CA THR A 66 -7.58 -4.76 -1.20
C THR A 66 -6.29 -5.39 -1.68
N GLU A 67 -5.18 -4.65 -1.68
CA GLU A 67 -3.94 -5.06 -2.33
C GLU A 67 -2.70 -4.50 -1.60
N LEU A 68 -2.72 -4.51 -0.25
CA LEU A 68 -1.69 -3.85 0.54
C LEU A 68 -0.32 -4.44 0.30
N ASP A 69 0.59 -3.60 -0.12
CA ASP A 69 2.03 -3.82 -0.12
C ASP A 69 2.78 -2.49 0.07
N ILE A 70 4.01 -2.55 0.60
CA ILE A 70 4.81 -1.34 0.88
C ILE A 70 6.17 -1.44 0.20
N ASP A 71 6.37 -0.68 -0.88
CA ASP A 71 7.66 -0.64 -1.56
C ASP A 71 8.72 0.08 -0.70
N VAL A 72 9.87 -0.56 -0.54
CA VAL A 72 11.03 0.01 0.17
C VAL A 72 12.15 0.42 -0.78
N LEU A 73 11.96 0.17 -2.07
CA LEU A 73 12.96 0.49 -3.09
C LEU A 73 12.74 1.91 -3.64
N PRO A 74 13.79 2.55 -4.14
CA PRO A 74 13.68 3.87 -4.75
C PRO A 74 12.65 3.90 -5.89
N SER A 75 11.90 5.01 -5.97
CA SER A 75 10.87 5.18 -6.99
C SER A 75 11.48 5.36 -8.38
N ALA A 76 10.95 4.63 -9.36
CA ALA A 76 11.27 4.83 -10.77
C ALA A 76 10.47 5.97 -11.42
N SER A 77 9.59 6.65 -10.68
CA SER A 77 8.65 7.64 -11.25
C SER A 77 9.35 8.84 -11.93
N GLN A 78 10.54 9.20 -11.46
CA GLN A 78 11.35 10.29 -12.01
C GLN A 78 12.05 9.92 -13.34
N HIS A 79 12.00 8.65 -13.75
CA HIS A 79 12.68 8.12 -14.91
C HIS A 79 11.70 7.63 -15.99
N ARG A 80 10.48 8.16 -15.99
CA ARG A 80 9.46 7.82 -17.00
C ARG A 80 9.97 8.20 -18.39
N GLY A 81 10.01 7.22 -19.29
CA GLY A 81 10.48 7.39 -20.67
C GLY A 81 11.96 7.03 -20.91
N ALA A 82 12.76 6.80 -19.86
CA ALA A 82 14.06 6.18 -20.02
C ALA A 82 13.89 4.65 -20.16
N ASP A 83 14.61 4.05 -21.09
CA ASP A 83 14.70 2.59 -21.14
C ASP A 83 15.63 2.12 -20.01
N ILE A 84 15.02 1.90 -18.84
CA ILE A 84 15.72 1.50 -17.61
C ILE A 84 16.44 0.16 -17.81
N SER A 85 15.93 -0.67 -18.73
CA SER A 85 16.51 -1.98 -19.01
C SER A 85 17.90 -1.91 -19.64
N LEU A 86 18.20 -0.81 -20.31
CA LEU A 86 19.47 -0.56 -20.99
C LEU A 86 20.47 0.23 -20.13
N ASN A 87 20.05 0.79 -19.00
CA ASN A 87 20.92 1.62 -18.15
C ASN A 87 21.28 0.87 -16.86
N VAL A 88 22.45 0.21 -16.85
CA VAL A 88 22.95 -0.60 -15.73
C VAL A 88 23.13 0.23 -14.45
N GLU A 89 23.59 1.48 -14.55
CA GLU A 89 23.77 2.35 -13.39
C GLU A 89 22.41 2.71 -12.75
N LEU A 90 21.42 3.00 -13.59
CA LEU A 90 20.07 3.29 -13.13
C LEU A 90 19.40 2.06 -12.50
N GLN A 91 19.60 0.88 -13.07
CA GLN A 91 19.13 -0.38 -12.48
C GLN A 91 19.74 -0.59 -11.09
N ALA A 92 21.05 -0.40 -10.93
CA ALA A 92 21.71 -0.54 -9.64
C ALA A 92 21.15 0.45 -8.59
N LYS A 93 20.90 1.70 -8.98
CA LYS A 93 20.27 2.70 -8.10
C LYS A 93 18.83 2.35 -7.72
N LEU A 94 18.07 1.75 -8.62
CA LEU A 94 16.67 1.35 -8.38
C LEU A 94 16.52 -0.01 -7.71
N ASN A 95 17.59 -0.78 -7.55
CA ASN A 95 17.61 -2.09 -6.90
C ASN A 95 18.82 -2.26 -5.97
N PRO A 96 18.95 -1.42 -4.92
CA PRO A 96 20.15 -1.37 -4.09
C PRO A 96 20.31 -2.56 -3.15
N TYR A 97 19.28 -3.36 -2.94
CA TYR A 97 19.23 -4.40 -1.89
C TYR A 97 19.22 -5.82 -2.47
N VAL A 98 19.99 -6.08 -3.52
CA VAL A 98 20.03 -7.42 -4.18
C VAL A 98 20.52 -8.53 -3.26
N ASN A 99 21.35 -8.21 -2.27
CA ASN A 99 21.95 -9.17 -1.32
C ASN A 99 21.22 -9.23 0.03
N GLY A 100 20.04 -8.61 0.14
CA GLY A 100 19.25 -8.58 1.37
C GLY A 100 18.90 -7.17 1.81
N LEU A 101 17.80 -7.06 2.56
CA LEU A 101 17.32 -5.77 3.06
C LEU A 101 18.08 -5.38 4.33
N PRO A 102 18.70 -4.18 4.40
CA PRO A 102 19.37 -3.72 5.63
C PRO A 102 18.40 -3.65 6.83
N ASP A 103 18.89 -3.93 8.04
CA ASP A 103 18.06 -3.93 9.25
C ASP A 103 17.36 -2.59 9.49
N THR A 104 18.04 -1.48 9.20
CA THR A 104 17.44 -0.14 9.31
C THR A 104 16.21 0.02 8.41
N VAL A 105 16.26 -0.53 7.19
CA VAL A 105 15.13 -0.47 6.24
C VAL A 105 14.04 -1.48 6.65
N GLN A 106 14.43 -2.65 7.20
CA GLN A 106 13.46 -3.60 7.76
C GLN A 106 12.68 -2.98 8.93
N GLN A 107 13.35 -2.23 9.82
CA GLN A 107 12.69 -1.53 10.93
C GLN A 107 11.81 -0.38 10.43
N ALA A 108 12.25 0.36 9.41
CA ALA A 108 11.42 1.38 8.76
C ALA A 108 10.15 0.78 8.15
N LEU A 109 10.25 -0.36 7.46
CA LEU A 109 9.11 -1.09 6.93
C LEU A 109 8.16 -1.55 8.05
N ALA A 110 8.72 -2.12 9.13
CA ALA A 110 7.95 -2.57 10.28
C ALA A 110 7.18 -1.41 10.94
N LYS A 111 7.86 -0.28 11.15
CA LYS A 111 7.23 0.94 11.66
C LYS A 111 6.10 1.40 10.73
N ARG A 112 6.35 1.44 9.42
CA ARG A 112 5.36 1.88 8.43
C ARG A 112 4.10 1.03 8.45
N TYR A 113 4.25 -0.29 8.53
CA TYR A 113 3.11 -1.20 8.71
C TYR A 113 2.36 -0.93 10.01
N ALA A 114 3.06 -0.75 11.14
CA ALA A 114 2.43 -0.44 12.42
C ALA A 114 1.65 0.88 12.38
N ASP A 115 2.20 1.91 11.76
CA ASP A 115 1.55 3.23 11.63
C ASP A 115 0.25 3.10 10.81
N LEU A 116 0.27 2.43 9.66
CA LEU A 116 -0.93 2.19 8.83
C LEU A 116 -1.97 1.35 9.56
N PHE A 117 -1.57 0.25 10.19
CA PHE A 117 -2.49 -0.59 10.94
C PHE A 117 -3.09 0.13 12.15
N SER A 118 -2.37 1.06 12.76
CA SER A 118 -2.91 1.92 13.82
C SER A 118 -4.02 2.84 13.30
N VAL A 119 -3.88 3.36 12.07
CA VAL A 119 -4.95 4.12 11.42
C VAL A 119 -6.13 3.22 11.07
N TYR A 120 -5.90 2.02 10.53
CA TYR A 120 -6.99 1.07 10.24
C TYR A 120 -7.74 0.67 11.50
N GLN A 121 -7.04 0.45 12.61
CA GLN A 121 -7.64 0.16 13.92
C GLN A 121 -8.46 1.33 14.46
N LYS A 122 -7.96 2.58 14.31
CA LYS A 122 -8.72 3.80 14.64
C LYS A 122 -10.05 3.87 13.86
N HIS A 123 -10.05 3.41 12.62
CA HIS A 123 -11.22 3.40 11.72
C HIS A 123 -11.87 2.01 11.59
N ARG A 124 -11.79 1.14 12.62
CA ARG A 124 -12.31 -0.24 12.57
C ARG A 124 -13.83 -0.35 12.32
N ASP A 125 -14.57 0.73 12.51
CA ASP A 125 -15.98 0.85 12.17
C ASP A 125 -16.20 1.10 10.66
N VAL A 126 -15.19 1.58 9.95
CA VAL A 126 -15.18 1.87 8.50
C VAL A 126 -14.41 0.80 7.74
N VAL A 127 -13.20 0.46 8.17
CA VAL A 127 -12.33 -0.55 7.55
C VAL A 127 -12.79 -1.95 7.94
N THR A 128 -13.20 -2.75 6.96
CA THR A 128 -13.75 -4.09 7.19
C THR A 128 -12.78 -5.22 6.86
N ARG A 129 -11.74 -4.94 6.07
CA ARG A 129 -10.76 -5.94 5.64
C ARG A 129 -9.47 -5.28 5.17
N VAL A 130 -8.36 -5.94 5.47
CA VAL A 130 -7.06 -5.67 4.85
C VAL A 130 -6.59 -6.95 4.17
N THR A 131 -6.28 -6.86 2.88
CA THR A 131 -5.76 -7.97 2.07
C THR A 131 -4.36 -7.58 1.59
N PHE A 132 -3.36 -8.40 1.87
CA PHE A 132 -2.02 -8.22 1.33
C PHE A 132 -1.94 -8.72 -0.11
N TRP A 133 -1.18 -8.00 -0.95
CA TRP A 133 -1.03 -8.37 -2.36
C TRP A 133 0.11 -9.37 -2.58
N GLY A 134 0.01 -10.48 -1.89
CA GLY A 134 0.95 -11.60 -1.89
C GLY A 134 1.20 -12.13 -0.48
N VAL A 135 1.91 -13.27 -0.40
CA VAL A 135 2.27 -13.91 0.87
C VAL A 135 3.73 -13.63 1.20
N THR A 136 4.64 -13.92 0.28
CA THR A 136 6.10 -13.76 0.46
C THR A 136 6.67 -12.71 -0.47
N ASP A 137 7.78 -12.12 -0.08
CA ASP A 137 8.52 -11.17 -0.94
C ASP A 137 8.92 -11.79 -2.29
N GLY A 138 9.07 -13.11 -2.34
CA GLY A 138 9.40 -13.85 -3.57
C GLY A 138 8.32 -13.77 -4.63
N ASP A 139 7.06 -13.79 -4.22
CA ASP A 139 5.89 -13.83 -5.10
C ASP A 139 5.38 -12.43 -5.45
N SER A 140 6.00 -11.37 -4.91
CA SER A 140 5.53 -10.00 -5.14
C SER A 140 5.68 -9.59 -6.61
N TRP A 141 4.62 -8.99 -7.16
CA TRP A 141 4.62 -8.37 -8.48
C TRP A 141 5.67 -7.24 -8.60
N ARG A 142 6.04 -6.61 -7.47
CA ARG A 142 7.05 -5.54 -7.41
C ARG A 142 8.45 -6.02 -7.77
N ASN A 143 8.69 -7.32 -7.83
CA ASN A 143 9.93 -7.88 -8.37
C ASN A 143 10.09 -7.61 -9.88
N ASN A 144 8.99 -7.34 -10.58
CA ASN A 144 8.96 -7.15 -12.03
C ASN A 144 8.31 -5.83 -12.47
N TRP A 145 7.88 -5.00 -11.53
CA TRP A 145 7.28 -3.70 -11.79
C TRP A 145 7.74 -2.65 -10.76
N PRO A 146 8.04 -1.42 -11.14
CA PRO A 146 8.06 -0.86 -12.50
C PRO A 146 9.29 -1.28 -13.31
N VAL A 147 10.21 -2.01 -12.72
CA VAL A 147 11.46 -2.47 -13.35
C VAL A 147 11.56 -3.98 -13.16
N ARG A 148 11.84 -4.73 -14.24
CA ARG A 148 12.02 -6.19 -14.17
C ARG A 148 13.28 -6.56 -13.40
N GLY A 149 13.19 -7.67 -12.65
CA GLY A 149 14.33 -8.26 -11.95
C GLY A 149 14.75 -7.51 -10.68
N ARG A 150 13.87 -6.65 -10.12
CA ARG A 150 14.11 -6.05 -8.81
C ARG A 150 14.03 -7.11 -7.70
N THR A 151 14.76 -6.87 -6.63
CA THR A 151 14.66 -7.65 -5.40
C THR A 151 13.82 -6.85 -4.40
N ALA A 152 12.50 -6.96 -4.53
CA ALA A 152 11.56 -6.22 -3.69
C ALA A 152 11.26 -6.94 -2.37
N TYR A 153 10.91 -6.16 -1.32
CA TYR A 153 10.67 -6.64 0.04
C TYR A 153 9.38 -6.05 0.65
N PRO A 154 8.25 -6.06 -0.07
CA PRO A 154 7.08 -5.27 0.33
C PRO A 154 6.16 -5.94 1.34
N LEU A 155 6.32 -7.25 1.61
CA LEU A 155 5.35 -8.06 2.34
C LEU A 155 5.81 -8.42 3.77
N LEU A 156 4.97 -9.15 4.50
CA LEU A 156 5.23 -9.51 5.90
C LEU A 156 6.16 -10.73 6.06
N PHE A 157 6.27 -11.56 5.03
CA PHE A 157 7.14 -12.74 5.02
C PHE A 157 8.25 -12.57 3.99
N ASP A 158 9.43 -13.03 4.35
CA ASP A 158 10.59 -13.04 3.45
C ASP A 158 10.42 -14.06 2.31
N ARG A 159 11.42 -14.17 1.43
CA ARG A 159 11.42 -15.10 0.29
C ARG A 159 11.41 -16.57 0.68
N ASN A 160 11.75 -16.89 1.93
CA ASN A 160 11.78 -18.24 2.49
C ASN A 160 10.54 -18.53 3.35
N GLY A 161 9.55 -17.62 3.38
CA GLY A 161 8.34 -17.76 4.19
C GLY A 161 8.55 -17.48 5.67
N LYS A 162 9.68 -16.89 6.08
CA LYS A 162 9.92 -16.50 7.48
C LYS A 162 9.27 -15.14 7.77
N PRO A 163 8.64 -14.96 8.95
CA PRO A 163 8.08 -13.68 9.33
C PRO A 163 9.19 -12.62 9.46
N LYS A 164 8.92 -11.43 8.96
CA LYS A 164 9.77 -10.25 9.06
C LYS A 164 9.38 -9.42 10.30
N PRO A 165 10.21 -8.46 10.75
CA PRO A 165 9.83 -7.51 11.82
C PRO A 165 8.49 -6.81 11.57
N ALA A 166 8.11 -6.62 10.31
CA ALA A 166 6.82 -6.06 9.92
C ALA A 166 5.63 -6.93 10.33
N PHE A 167 5.76 -8.27 10.28
CA PHE A 167 4.73 -9.19 10.77
C PHE A 167 4.46 -8.98 12.26
N ASP A 168 5.51 -8.97 13.08
CA ASP A 168 5.36 -8.76 14.52
C ASP A 168 4.79 -7.37 14.85
N ALA A 169 5.15 -6.36 14.06
CA ALA A 169 4.64 -5.01 14.23
C ALA A 169 3.13 -4.95 13.99
N VAL A 170 2.63 -5.59 12.93
CA VAL A 170 1.19 -5.70 12.64
C VAL A 170 0.47 -6.46 13.76
N MET A 171 1.01 -7.61 14.18
CA MET A 171 0.42 -8.42 15.25
C MET A 171 0.29 -7.67 16.57
N ARG A 172 1.30 -6.87 16.94
CA ARG A 172 1.24 -6.03 18.15
C ARG A 172 0.14 -4.95 18.08
N VAL A 173 -0.14 -4.39 16.90
CA VAL A 173 -1.23 -3.42 16.74
C VAL A 173 -2.59 -4.12 16.81
N ALA A 174 -2.73 -5.28 16.18
CA ALA A 174 -3.98 -6.04 16.15
C ALA A 174 -4.43 -6.57 17.52
N GLN A 175 -3.52 -6.68 18.48
CA GLN A 175 -3.80 -7.15 19.86
C GLN A 175 -4.23 -6.03 20.82
N ARG A 176 -4.24 -4.77 20.38
CA ARG A 176 -4.68 -3.59 21.15
C ARG A 176 -6.15 -3.28 20.93
#